data_7996f2fc17d0045afcb1e3ea35553140
#
_entry.id   7996f2fc17d0045afcb1e3ea35553140
#
_cell.length_a   1.000
_cell.length_b   1.000
_cell.length_c   1.000
_cell.angle_alpha   90.00
_cell.angle_beta   90.00
_cell.angle_gamma   90.00
#
_symmetry.space_group_name_H-M   'P 1'
#
loop_
_entity.id
_entity.type
_entity.pdbx_description
1 polymer ?
#
loop_
_entity_poly.entity_id
_entity_poly.type
_entity_poly.pdbx_seq_one_letter_code
_entity_poly.pdbx_strand_id
1 'polypeptide(L)'
;MGGMIAQTMAIEHRARLLSLTSIMSTTGDLDVGQPDPEIVLSLLEPSPPDRAGYIEHSVAQSELIHSPDHFDDARVRDKAGAAYDRCFYPAGVGHQLLAIYASGSRSDGLRDLDINALVIHGNADRLVNVSGGERTAECLTGSELMILDGMGHDLPPFYWSTVIEAITNLAVRSGATA
;
A
#
# COMPACT_ATOMS: atom_id res chain seq x y z
N MET A 1 -1.03 -0.87 4.70
CA MET A 1 -2.24 -1.11 5.53
C MET A 1 -3.52 -1.24 4.69
N GLY A 2 -3.86 -0.34 3.78
CA GLY A 2 -5.11 -0.40 3.01
C GLY A 2 -5.35 -1.73 2.30
N GLY A 3 -4.34 -2.29 1.63
CA GLY A 3 -4.44 -3.61 1.01
C GLY A 3 -4.68 -4.74 2.01
N MET A 4 -4.11 -4.67 3.22
CA MET A 4 -4.38 -5.65 4.29
C MET A 4 -5.85 -5.61 4.73
N ILE A 5 -6.43 -4.41 4.85
CA ILE A 5 -7.86 -4.23 5.15
C ILE A 5 -8.71 -4.82 4.03
N ALA A 6 -8.36 -4.54 2.76
CA ALA A 6 -9.07 -5.07 1.60
C ALA A 6 -9.01 -6.61 1.54
N GLN A 7 -7.84 -7.21 1.83
CA GLN A 7 -7.67 -8.66 1.92
C GLN A 7 -8.55 -9.25 3.03
N THR A 8 -8.52 -8.68 4.25
CA THR A 8 -9.38 -9.14 5.36
C THR A 8 -10.87 -9.02 5.00
N MET A 9 -11.26 -7.91 4.38
CA MET A 9 -12.64 -7.72 3.91
C MET A 9 -13.03 -8.78 2.87
N ALA A 10 -12.11 -9.16 1.98
CA ALA A 10 -12.37 -10.21 0.99
C ALA A 10 -12.55 -11.58 1.64
N ILE A 11 -11.77 -11.90 2.66
CA ILE A 11 -11.87 -13.16 3.40
C ILE A 11 -13.18 -13.23 4.19
N GLU A 12 -13.51 -12.19 4.96
CA GLU A 12 -14.64 -12.21 5.89
C GLU A 12 -15.98 -11.89 5.22
N HIS A 13 -15.96 -11.16 4.11
CA HIS A 13 -17.17 -10.62 3.47
C HIS A 13 -17.20 -10.87 1.95
N ARG A 14 -16.73 -12.03 1.50
CA ARG A 14 -16.61 -12.41 0.09
C ARG A 14 -17.85 -12.08 -0.75
N ALA A 15 -19.03 -12.37 -0.23
CA ALA A 15 -20.31 -12.17 -0.93
C ALA A 15 -20.64 -10.68 -1.22
N ARG A 16 -19.93 -9.75 -0.63
CA ARG A 16 -20.12 -8.30 -0.84
C ARG A 16 -19.20 -7.72 -1.88
N LEU A 17 -18.28 -8.50 -2.44
CA LEU A 17 -17.24 -8.04 -3.34
C LEU A 17 -17.35 -8.69 -4.71
N LEU A 18 -17.17 -7.89 -5.75
CA LEU A 18 -17.06 -8.37 -7.13
C LEU A 18 -15.60 -8.75 -7.48
N SER A 19 -14.65 -8.00 -6.94
CA SER A 19 -13.22 -8.19 -7.19
C SER A 19 -12.37 -7.65 -6.04
N LEU A 20 -11.09 -7.98 -6.05
CA LEU A 20 -10.09 -7.48 -5.11
C LEU A 20 -8.93 -6.86 -5.87
N THR A 21 -8.59 -5.59 -5.58
CA THR A 21 -7.32 -4.99 -5.99
C THR A 21 -6.46 -4.74 -4.75
N SER A 22 -5.28 -5.38 -4.70
CA SER A 22 -4.30 -5.20 -3.62
C SER A 22 -3.11 -4.42 -4.18
N ILE A 23 -2.88 -3.20 -3.68
CA ILE A 23 -1.81 -2.31 -4.16
C ILE A 23 -0.78 -2.11 -3.05
N MET A 24 0.51 -2.35 -3.35
CA MET A 24 1.64 -2.12 -2.45
C MET A 24 1.42 -2.71 -1.05
N SER A 25 1.04 -3.98 -0.98
CA SER A 25 0.67 -4.63 0.27
C SER A 25 1.28 -6.02 0.40
N THR A 26 1.12 -6.63 1.56
CA THR A 26 1.61 -7.97 1.89
C THR A 26 0.52 -8.80 2.54
N THR A 27 0.67 -10.13 2.51
CA THR A 27 -0.18 -11.08 3.23
C THR A 27 -0.07 -10.98 4.75
N GLY A 28 1.01 -10.36 5.25
CA GLY A 28 1.34 -10.33 6.67
C GLY A 28 2.23 -11.50 7.12
N ASP A 29 2.70 -12.34 6.20
CA ASP A 29 3.74 -13.33 6.48
C ASP A 29 5.04 -12.63 6.86
N LEU A 30 5.77 -13.18 7.84
CA LEU A 30 6.98 -12.53 8.38
C LEU A 30 8.20 -12.64 7.47
N ASP A 31 8.17 -13.54 6.48
CA ASP A 31 9.27 -13.82 5.56
C ASP A 31 9.22 -13.00 4.25
N VAL A 32 8.14 -12.23 4.03
CA VAL A 32 7.94 -11.42 2.82
C VAL A 32 7.44 -10.01 3.14
N GLY A 33 7.64 -9.07 2.21
CA GLY A 33 7.12 -7.71 2.32
C GLY A 33 7.71 -6.91 3.49
N GLN A 34 8.90 -7.29 3.97
CA GLN A 34 9.55 -6.58 5.06
C GLN A 34 10.14 -5.25 4.55
N PRO A 35 10.05 -4.18 5.35
CA PRO A 35 10.68 -2.91 5.04
C PRO A 35 12.20 -2.99 5.14
N ASP A 36 12.90 -2.11 4.40
CA ASP A 36 14.32 -1.89 4.63
C ASP A 36 14.56 -1.42 6.07
N PRO A 37 15.66 -1.85 6.73
CA PRO A 37 15.93 -1.49 8.12
C PRO A 37 15.97 0.02 8.40
N GLU A 38 16.48 0.82 7.48
CA GLU A 38 16.51 2.28 7.62
C GLU A 38 15.13 2.91 7.57
N ILE A 39 14.18 2.33 6.81
CA ILE A 39 12.79 2.77 6.76
C ILE A 39 12.11 2.54 8.11
N VAL A 40 12.36 1.39 8.73
CA VAL A 40 11.82 1.12 10.08
C VAL A 40 12.27 2.18 11.08
N LEU A 41 13.55 2.54 11.05
CA LEU A 41 14.11 3.58 11.94
C LEU A 41 13.43 4.94 11.69
N SER A 42 13.28 5.35 10.43
CA SER A 42 12.61 6.60 10.06
C SER A 42 11.16 6.64 10.52
N LEU A 43 10.41 5.55 10.37
CA LEU A 43 9.01 5.48 10.84
C LEU A 43 8.84 5.61 12.35
N LEU A 44 9.87 5.30 13.13
CA LEU A 44 9.88 5.42 14.58
C LEU A 44 10.30 6.81 15.07
N GLU A 45 10.79 7.67 14.19
CA GLU A 45 11.14 9.04 14.53
C GLU A 45 9.89 9.85 14.88
N PRO A 46 9.88 10.57 16.03
CA PRO A 46 8.74 11.39 16.41
C PRO A 46 8.52 12.54 15.40
N SER A 47 7.31 12.68 14.91
CA SER A 47 6.95 13.83 14.06
C SER A 47 7.02 15.13 14.86
N PRO A 48 7.65 16.20 14.33
CA PRO A 48 7.63 17.52 14.93
C PRO A 48 6.21 18.01 15.20
N PRO A 49 5.98 18.72 16.34
CA PRO A 49 4.63 19.14 16.71
C PRO A 49 4.12 20.36 15.94
N ASP A 50 5.02 21.14 15.34
CA ASP A 50 4.65 22.31 14.57
C ASP A 50 4.48 21.97 13.07
N ARG A 51 3.65 22.76 12.39
CA ARG A 51 3.27 22.52 10.99
C ARG A 51 4.47 22.51 10.04
N ALA A 52 5.40 23.43 10.21
CA ALA A 52 6.55 23.55 9.30
C ALA A 52 7.49 22.34 9.48
N GLY A 53 7.84 22.02 10.72
CA GLY A 53 8.65 20.86 11.05
C GLY A 53 8.01 19.55 10.59
N TYR A 54 6.69 19.40 10.76
CA TYR A 54 5.95 18.23 10.27
C TYR A 54 6.05 18.08 8.75
N ILE A 55 5.94 19.17 7.99
CA ILE A 55 6.06 19.14 6.53
C ILE A 55 7.47 18.68 6.12
N GLU A 56 8.52 19.29 6.69
CA GLU A 56 9.91 18.90 6.38
C GLU A 56 10.20 17.44 6.72
N HIS A 57 9.74 16.98 7.89
CA HIS A 57 9.85 15.59 8.29
C HIS A 57 9.11 14.65 7.33
N SER A 58 7.89 15.02 6.89
CA SER A 58 7.12 14.24 5.93
C SER A 58 7.77 14.15 4.56
N VAL A 59 8.43 15.22 4.11
CA VAL A 59 9.22 15.23 2.86
C VAL A 59 10.38 14.26 2.98
N ALA A 60 11.19 14.38 4.03
CA ALA A 60 12.34 13.52 4.25
C ALA A 60 11.95 12.02 4.33
N GLN A 61 10.86 11.69 5.02
CA GLN A 61 10.34 10.31 5.05
C GLN A 61 9.85 9.86 3.67
N SER A 62 9.18 10.73 2.93
CA SER A 62 8.65 10.41 1.60
C SER A 62 9.76 10.14 0.59
N GLU A 63 10.88 10.87 0.64
CA GLU A 63 12.05 10.64 -0.22
C GLU A 63 12.62 9.22 -0.07
N LEU A 64 12.51 8.62 1.10
CA LEU A 64 13.01 7.28 1.37
C LEU A 64 12.16 6.17 0.74
N ILE A 65 10.86 6.40 0.54
CA ILE A 65 9.91 5.34 0.16
C ILE A 65 9.21 5.57 -1.17
N HIS A 66 9.21 6.81 -1.70
CA HIS A 66 8.57 7.13 -2.98
C HIS A 66 9.38 6.63 -4.19
N SER A 67 8.74 6.66 -5.34
CA SER A 67 9.35 6.35 -6.65
C SER A 67 10.49 7.33 -6.93
N PRO A 68 11.76 6.90 -7.05
CA PRO A 68 12.91 7.81 -7.13
C PRO A 68 12.84 8.77 -8.31
N ASP A 69 12.44 8.26 -9.49
CA ASP A 69 12.41 9.05 -10.73
C ASP A 69 11.16 9.94 -10.86
N HIS A 70 10.22 9.83 -9.91
CA HIS A 70 8.94 10.53 -9.95
C HIS A 70 8.61 11.25 -8.64
N PHE A 71 9.62 11.52 -7.81
CA PHE A 71 9.43 12.26 -6.56
C PHE A 71 9.07 13.72 -6.87
N ASP A 72 7.97 14.19 -6.30
CA ASP A 72 7.45 15.55 -6.43
C ASP A 72 7.39 16.21 -5.04
N ASP A 73 8.44 16.94 -4.68
CA ASP A 73 8.58 17.64 -3.40
C ASP A 73 7.40 18.59 -3.14
N ALA A 74 7.00 19.38 -4.13
CA ALA A 74 5.90 20.34 -3.97
C ALA A 74 4.59 19.64 -3.64
N ARG A 75 4.28 18.56 -4.33
CA ARG A 75 3.09 17.75 -4.08
C ARG A 75 3.12 17.10 -2.71
N VAL A 76 4.28 16.58 -2.26
CA VAL A 76 4.43 16.00 -0.92
C VAL A 76 4.20 17.04 0.15
N ARG A 77 4.77 18.25 0.01
CA ARG A 77 4.58 19.39 0.91
C ARG A 77 3.11 19.79 1.03
N ASP A 78 2.44 19.94 -0.10
CA ASP A 78 1.02 20.29 -0.13
C ASP A 78 0.16 19.24 0.60
N LYS A 79 0.41 17.96 0.34
CA LYS A 79 -0.28 16.86 1.01
C LYS A 79 -0.01 16.83 2.51
N ALA A 80 1.25 16.99 2.92
CA ALA A 80 1.63 17.02 4.33
C ALA A 80 0.99 18.19 5.07
N GLY A 81 1.01 19.41 4.46
CA GLY A 81 0.33 20.57 5.00
C GLY A 81 -1.17 20.36 5.17
N ALA A 82 -1.84 19.86 4.14
CA ALA A 82 -3.27 19.57 4.19
C ALA A 82 -3.62 18.48 5.22
N ALA A 83 -2.76 17.46 5.37
CA ALA A 83 -2.94 16.40 6.37
C ALA A 83 -2.82 16.95 7.79
N TYR A 84 -1.79 17.77 8.06
CA TYR A 84 -1.59 18.43 9.35
C TYR A 84 -2.79 19.31 9.72
N ASP A 85 -3.22 20.16 8.79
CA ASP A 85 -4.34 21.09 8.99
C ASP A 85 -5.66 20.36 9.26
N ARG A 86 -5.84 19.18 8.64
CA ARG A 86 -7.03 18.35 8.84
C ARG A 86 -7.03 17.62 10.18
N CYS A 87 -5.92 17.02 10.57
CA CYS A 87 -5.82 16.27 11.82
C CYS A 87 -4.36 15.92 12.12
N PHE A 88 -3.74 16.60 13.07
CA PHE A 88 -2.44 16.23 13.59
C PHE A 88 -2.61 15.26 14.78
N TYR A 89 -2.37 13.97 14.55
CA TYR A 89 -2.49 12.92 15.56
C TYR A 89 -1.33 11.93 15.48
N PRO A 90 -0.13 12.30 15.96
CA PRO A 90 1.08 11.48 15.79
C PRO A 90 0.99 10.10 16.46
N ALA A 91 0.25 9.95 17.56
CA ALA A 91 0.02 8.65 18.20
C ALA A 91 -0.68 7.65 17.26
N GLY A 92 -1.41 8.13 16.25
CA GLY A 92 -2.09 7.30 15.25
C GLY A 92 -1.14 6.41 14.44
N VAL A 93 0.08 6.87 14.18
CA VAL A 93 1.11 6.09 13.47
C VAL A 93 1.44 4.82 14.26
N GLY A 94 1.70 4.96 15.57
CA GLY A 94 1.96 3.82 16.45
C GLY A 94 0.77 2.86 16.53
N HIS A 95 -0.46 3.38 16.62
CA HIS A 95 -1.67 2.54 16.64
C HIS A 95 -1.84 1.75 15.35
N GLN A 96 -1.57 2.38 14.18
CA GLN A 96 -1.65 1.69 12.88
C GLN A 96 -0.57 0.61 12.77
N LEU A 97 0.66 0.89 13.21
CA LEU A 97 1.75 -0.08 13.19
C LEU A 97 1.43 -1.30 14.07
N LEU A 98 0.94 -1.07 15.29
CA LEU A 98 0.50 -2.14 16.18
C LEU A 98 -0.62 -2.99 15.56
N ALA A 99 -1.60 -2.36 14.91
CA ALA A 99 -2.68 -3.06 14.22
C ALA A 99 -2.17 -3.93 13.06
N ILE A 100 -1.19 -3.43 12.30
CA ILE A 100 -0.53 -4.18 11.22
C ILE A 100 0.11 -5.46 11.76
N TYR A 101 0.94 -5.35 12.81
CA TYR A 101 1.60 -6.50 13.41
C TYR A 101 0.63 -7.47 14.10
N ALA A 102 -0.39 -6.94 14.77
CA ALA A 102 -1.39 -7.77 15.46
C ALA A 102 -2.32 -8.53 14.50
N SER A 103 -2.47 -8.08 13.24
CA SER A 103 -3.37 -8.72 12.29
C SER A 103 -2.87 -10.09 11.78
N GLY A 104 -1.57 -10.35 11.87
CA GLY A 104 -0.98 -11.62 11.45
C GLY A 104 -1.09 -11.93 9.96
N SER A 105 -0.84 -13.20 9.61
CA SER A 105 -0.92 -13.71 8.24
C SER A 105 -2.36 -13.89 7.76
N ARG A 106 -2.59 -13.56 6.49
CA ARG A 106 -3.86 -13.80 5.77
C ARG A 106 -3.71 -14.82 4.65
N SER A 107 -2.53 -15.44 4.52
CA SER A 107 -2.18 -16.33 3.41
C SER A 107 -3.17 -17.48 3.24
N ASP A 108 -3.57 -18.13 4.32
CA ASP A 108 -4.51 -19.27 4.24
C ASP A 108 -5.91 -18.80 3.79
N GLY A 109 -6.42 -17.72 4.39
CA GLY A 109 -7.70 -17.16 3.97
C GLY A 109 -7.71 -16.65 2.53
N LEU A 110 -6.57 -16.17 2.01
CA LEU A 110 -6.44 -15.75 0.61
C LEU A 110 -6.43 -16.96 -0.34
N ARG A 111 -5.81 -18.08 0.04
CA ARG A 111 -5.81 -19.32 -0.77
C ARG A 111 -7.21 -19.94 -0.93
N ASP A 112 -8.06 -19.73 0.07
CA ASP A 112 -9.44 -20.23 0.05
C ASP A 112 -10.41 -19.32 -0.71
N LEU A 113 -9.93 -18.15 -1.19
CA LEU A 113 -10.79 -17.21 -1.90
C LEU A 113 -10.94 -17.56 -3.39
N ASP A 114 -12.19 -17.63 -3.83
CA ASP A 114 -12.56 -17.62 -5.25
C ASP A 114 -13.04 -16.20 -5.64
N ILE A 115 -12.11 -15.34 -6.05
CA ILE A 115 -12.37 -13.94 -6.41
C ILE A 115 -11.45 -13.50 -7.54
N ASN A 116 -12.00 -12.76 -8.51
CA ASN A 116 -11.15 -12.07 -9.48
C ASN A 116 -10.28 -11.04 -8.76
N ALA A 117 -8.97 -11.14 -8.91
CA ALA A 117 -8.05 -10.28 -8.20
C ALA A 117 -6.95 -9.70 -9.09
N LEU A 118 -6.49 -8.51 -8.72
CA LEU A 118 -5.35 -7.81 -9.28
C LEU A 118 -4.41 -7.41 -8.14
N VAL A 119 -3.16 -7.79 -8.25
CA VAL A 119 -2.11 -7.37 -7.32
C VAL A 119 -1.19 -6.42 -8.07
N ILE A 120 -1.01 -5.20 -7.56
CA ILE A 120 -0.12 -4.18 -8.12
C ILE A 120 0.97 -3.87 -7.10
N HIS A 121 2.23 -3.91 -7.54
CA HIS A 121 3.36 -3.60 -6.68
C HIS A 121 4.49 -2.92 -7.46
N GLY A 122 5.24 -2.05 -6.80
CA GLY A 122 6.44 -1.45 -7.36
C GLY A 122 7.69 -2.24 -6.97
N ASN A 123 8.61 -2.44 -7.89
CA ASN A 123 9.86 -3.14 -7.57
C ASN A 123 10.89 -2.27 -6.82
N ALA A 124 10.64 -0.96 -6.73
CA ALA A 124 11.43 -0.02 -5.92
C ALA A 124 10.79 0.29 -4.55
N ASP A 125 9.74 -0.44 -4.14
CA ASP A 125 9.07 -0.25 -2.84
C ASP A 125 9.97 -0.74 -1.69
N ARG A 126 10.45 0.21 -0.89
CA ARG A 126 11.34 -0.02 0.25
C ARG A 126 10.60 -0.13 1.57
N LEU A 127 9.30 0.26 1.59
CA LEU A 127 8.45 0.16 2.78
C LEU A 127 7.76 -1.19 2.88
N VAL A 128 7.25 -1.70 1.76
CA VAL A 128 6.72 -3.06 1.65
C VAL A 128 7.42 -3.71 0.46
N ASN A 129 8.44 -4.52 0.73
CA ASN A 129 9.19 -5.18 -0.33
C ASN A 129 8.28 -5.91 -1.31
N VAL A 130 8.62 -5.88 -2.60
CA VAL A 130 7.82 -6.46 -3.70
C VAL A 130 7.42 -7.92 -3.46
N SER A 131 8.22 -8.68 -2.71
CA SER A 131 7.90 -10.06 -2.29
C SER A 131 6.57 -10.19 -1.56
N GLY A 132 6.09 -9.12 -0.90
CA GLY A 132 4.76 -9.09 -0.28
C GLY A 132 3.63 -9.12 -1.30
N GLY A 133 3.79 -8.43 -2.44
CA GLY A 133 2.87 -8.49 -3.57
C GLY A 133 2.93 -9.83 -4.29
N GLU A 134 4.13 -10.35 -4.54
CA GLU A 134 4.34 -11.67 -5.14
C GLU A 134 3.66 -12.76 -4.32
N ARG A 135 3.88 -12.80 -3.01
CA ARG A 135 3.20 -13.74 -2.09
C ARG A 135 1.68 -13.56 -2.11
N THR A 136 1.19 -12.32 -2.19
CA THR A 136 -0.25 -12.06 -2.28
C THR A 136 -0.83 -12.68 -3.56
N ALA A 137 -0.15 -12.53 -4.69
CA ALA A 137 -0.57 -13.12 -5.96
C ALA A 137 -0.48 -14.66 -5.95
N GLU A 138 0.57 -15.24 -5.35
CA GLU A 138 0.71 -16.68 -5.15
C GLU A 138 -0.45 -17.28 -4.35
N CYS A 139 -0.94 -16.56 -3.33
CA CYS A 139 -2.06 -17.01 -2.51
C CYS A 139 -3.41 -16.88 -3.23
N LEU A 140 -3.58 -15.89 -4.10
CA LEU A 140 -4.83 -15.63 -4.83
C LEU A 140 -4.84 -16.37 -6.17
N THR A 141 -5.33 -17.59 -6.20
CA THR A 141 -5.35 -18.42 -7.42
C THR A 141 -6.05 -17.70 -8.58
N GLY A 142 -5.34 -17.56 -9.70
CA GLY A 142 -5.85 -16.87 -10.89
C GLY A 142 -5.84 -15.36 -10.83
N SER A 143 -5.19 -14.76 -9.83
CA SER A 143 -4.96 -13.31 -9.80
C SER A 143 -4.00 -12.87 -10.90
N GLU A 144 -4.15 -11.63 -11.33
CA GLU A 144 -3.19 -10.93 -12.18
C GLU A 144 -2.18 -10.20 -11.28
N LEU A 145 -0.88 -10.40 -11.54
CA LEU A 145 0.20 -9.66 -10.88
C LEU A 145 0.79 -8.63 -11.83
N MET A 146 0.78 -7.37 -11.44
CA MET A 146 1.37 -6.25 -12.16
C MET A 146 2.52 -5.65 -11.34
N ILE A 147 3.74 -5.87 -11.78
CA ILE A 147 4.93 -5.22 -11.20
C ILE A 147 5.25 -3.98 -12.04
N LEU A 148 5.28 -2.81 -11.38
CA LEU A 148 5.61 -1.52 -12.00
C LEU A 148 7.08 -1.18 -11.72
N ASP A 149 7.84 -1.08 -12.80
CA ASP A 149 9.27 -0.82 -12.73
C ASP A 149 9.55 0.60 -12.22
N GLY A 150 10.43 0.73 -11.21
CA GLY A 150 10.78 2.00 -10.57
C GLY A 150 9.71 2.59 -9.64
N MET A 151 8.54 1.96 -9.47
CA MET A 151 7.54 2.43 -8.53
C MET A 151 7.94 2.09 -7.09
N GLY A 152 7.91 3.10 -6.22
CA GLY A 152 8.08 2.99 -4.77
C GLY A 152 6.77 2.72 -4.03
N HIS A 153 6.71 3.12 -2.75
CA HIS A 153 5.50 3.03 -1.92
C HIS A 153 4.60 4.26 -2.11
N ASP A 154 4.39 4.65 -3.34
CA ASP A 154 3.52 5.76 -3.74
C ASP A 154 2.86 5.45 -5.09
N LEU A 155 1.97 6.33 -5.51
CA LEU A 155 1.32 6.23 -6.82
C LEU A 155 1.43 7.57 -7.54
N PRO A 156 2.59 7.87 -8.16
CA PRO A 156 2.78 9.12 -8.90
C PRO A 156 1.93 9.13 -10.18
N PRO A 157 1.59 10.33 -10.71
CA PRO A 157 0.76 10.48 -11.91
C PRO A 157 1.24 9.70 -13.13
N PHE A 158 2.53 9.44 -13.22
CA PHE A 158 3.15 8.66 -14.28
C PHE A 158 2.49 7.27 -14.47
N TYR A 159 2.12 6.59 -13.38
CA TYR A 159 1.51 5.26 -13.43
C TYR A 159 -0.03 5.27 -13.47
N TRP A 160 -0.70 6.42 -13.34
CA TRP A 160 -2.16 6.47 -13.18
C TRP A 160 -2.92 5.83 -14.33
N SER A 161 -2.55 6.12 -15.57
CA SER A 161 -3.25 5.56 -16.75
C SER A 161 -3.21 4.03 -16.73
N THR A 162 -2.03 3.46 -16.50
CA THR A 162 -1.80 2.01 -16.47
C THR A 162 -2.59 1.35 -15.32
N VAL A 163 -2.53 1.94 -14.13
CA VAL A 163 -3.22 1.41 -12.95
C VAL A 163 -4.74 1.53 -13.09
N ILE A 164 -5.25 2.67 -13.57
CA ILE A 164 -6.68 2.89 -13.79
C ILE A 164 -7.22 1.91 -14.83
N GLU A 165 -6.51 1.71 -15.95
CA GLU A 165 -6.90 0.76 -16.98
C GLU A 165 -6.98 -0.67 -16.42
N ALA A 166 -5.97 -1.12 -15.69
CA ALA A 166 -5.93 -2.45 -15.08
C ALA A 166 -7.09 -2.67 -14.09
N ILE A 167 -7.36 -1.69 -13.22
CA ILE A 167 -8.49 -1.75 -12.27
C ILE A 167 -9.83 -1.76 -13.02
N THR A 168 -9.98 -0.94 -14.05
CA THR A 168 -11.20 -0.88 -14.86
C THR A 168 -11.45 -2.23 -15.55
N ASN A 169 -10.42 -2.82 -16.15
CA ASN A 169 -10.51 -4.13 -16.81
C ASN A 169 -10.89 -5.23 -15.81
N LEU A 170 -10.32 -5.22 -14.59
CA LEU A 170 -10.72 -6.12 -13.52
C LEU A 170 -12.21 -5.94 -13.17
N ALA A 171 -12.64 -4.70 -12.95
CA ALA A 171 -14.02 -4.40 -12.59
C ALA A 171 -15.02 -4.89 -13.64
N VAL A 172 -14.76 -4.62 -14.93
CA VAL A 172 -15.63 -5.05 -16.05
C VAL A 172 -15.73 -6.57 -16.11
N ARG A 173 -14.61 -7.30 -16.09
CA ARG A 173 -14.62 -8.77 -16.14
C ARG A 173 -15.25 -9.42 -14.89
N SER A 174 -15.37 -8.66 -13.81
CA SER A 174 -16.00 -9.10 -12.55
C SER A 174 -17.49 -8.74 -12.45
N GLY A 175 -18.08 -8.24 -13.53
CA GLY A 175 -19.52 -7.94 -13.61
C GLY A 175 -19.91 -6.56 -13.09
N ALA A 176 -18.98 -5.64 -12.90
CA ALA A 176 -19.32 -4.23 -12.65
C ALA A 176 -19.97 -3.64 -13.90
N THR A 177 -21.17 -3.09 -13.76
CA THR A 177 -21.82 -2.30 -14.83
C THR A 177 -21.40 -0.84 -14.69
N ALA A 178 -21.06 -0.21 -15.81
CA ALA A 178 -20.72 1.21 -15.86
C ALA A 178 -21.93 2.08 -15.54
#